data_df2c0be429378b1293c11ad11ada7929
#
_entry.id   df2c0be429378b1293c11ad11ada7929
#
_cell.length_a   1.000
_cell.length_b   1.000
_cell.length_c   1.000
_cell.angle_alpha   90.00
_cell.angle_beta   90.00
_cell.angle_gamma   90.00
#
_symmetry.space_group_name_H-M   'P 1'
#
loop_
_entity.id
_entity.type
_entity.pdbx_description
1 polymer ?
#
loop_
_entity_poly.entity_id
_entity_poly.type
_entity_poly.pdbx_seq_one_letter_code
_entity_poly.pdbx_strand_id
1 'polypeptide(L)'
;GFLVDVGLNYLTLARSADTLSGGEAQRIRLASQIGAGLVGVMYILDEPSIGLHQRDNQRLLNTLTRLRDMGNSVLIVEHDESAIKEADYLIDMGPGAGVHGGQVVASGALEDIISVDASITGQFLSRKRVIAIPQCRVSPNTSQLLHLSRCSGNNLATVDLRLPLGLLTCVTGVSGSGKSTLINQTLYPLAATFLNGASTLEPSPYEKIA
;
A
#
# COMPACT_ATOMS: atom_id res chain seq x y z
N GLY A 1 5.44 20.79 4.36
CA GLY A 1 4.05 21.05 4.83
C GLY A 1 3.32 19.74 5.04
N PHE A 2 2.25 19.75 5.81
CA PHE A 2 1.55 18.56 6.33
C PHE A 2 1.15 17.51 5.28
N LEU A 3 0.77 17.91 4.07
CA LEU A 3 0.47 16.97 2.96
C LEU A 3 1.72 16.19 2.51
N VAL A 4 2.88 16.83 2.53
CA VAL A 4 4.17 16.19 2.20
C VAL A 4 4.55 15.18 3.29
N ASP A 5 4.27 15.53 4.54
CA ASP A 5 4.61 14.72 5.72
C ASP A 5 3.82 13.40 5.77
N VAL A 6 2.63 13.39 5.18
CA VAL A 6 1.79 12.17 5.03
C VAL A 6 1.96 11.46 3.67
N GLY A 7 3.02 11.76 2.91
CA GLY A 7 3.34 11.09 1.66
C GLY A 7 2.47 11.48 0.46
N LEU A 8 1.83 12.65 0.47
CA LEU A 8 0.95 13.14 -0.60
C LEU A 8 1.60 14.24 -1.48
N ASN A 9 2.92 14.27 -1.56
CA ASN A 9 3.67 15.26 -2.33
C ASN A 9 3.48 15.18 -3.85
N TYR A 10 2.91 14.09 -4.34
CA TYR A 10 2.60 13.89 -5.77
C TYR A 10 1.22 14.42 -6.17
N LEU A 11 0.35 14.77 -5.20
CA LEU A 11 -0.96 15.32 -5.48
C LEU A 11 -0.89 16.82 -5.81
N THR A 12 -1.65 17.24 -6.82
CA THR A 12 -1.86 18.66 -7.10
C THR A 12 -3.08 19.17 -6.34
N LEU A 13 -3.06 20.42 -5.90
CA LEU A 13 -4.20 21.03 -5.21
C LEU A 13 -5.44 21.21 -6.11
N ALA A 14 -5.24 21.14 -7.42
CA ALA A 14 -6.32 21.21 -8.42
C ALA A 14 -7.02 19.86 -8.63
N ARG A 15 -6.55 18.77 -8.00
CA ARG A 15 -7.13 17.44 -8.17
C ARG A 15 -8.49 17.36 -7.48
N SER A 16 -9.48 16.87 -8.20
CA SER A 16 -10.85 16.71 -7.69
C SER A 16 -10.93 15.61 -6.62
N ALA A 17 -11.73 15.84 -5.58
CA ALA A 17 -11.82 14.95 -4.41
C ALA A 17 -12.40 13.56 -4.75
N ASP A 18 -13.26 13.47 -5.75
CA ASP A 18 -13.86 12.22 -6.24
C ASP A 18 -12.85 11.29 -6.94
N THR A 19 -11.70 11.82 -7.34
CA THR A 19 -10.60 11.05 -7.95
C THR A 19 -9.60 10.47 -6.95
N LEU A 20 -9.76 10.81 -5.66
CA LEU A 20 -8.87 10.35 -4.60
C LEU A 20 -9.16 8.89 -4.23
N SER A 21 -8.11 8.12 -3.99
CA SER A 21 -8.26 6.81 -3.35
C SER A 21 -8.66 6.98 -1.87
N GLY A 22 -9.24 5.92 -1.28
CA GLY A 22 -9.60 5.93 0.14
C GLY A 22 -8.42 6.28 1.06
N GLY A 23 -7.24 5.71 0.80
CA GLY A 23 -6.03 6.02 1.56
C GLY A 23 -5.53 7.45 1.36
N GLU A 24 -5.65 8.03 0.16
CA GLU A 24 -5.32 9.44 -0.08
C GLU A 24 -6.25 10.36 0.70
N ALA A 25 -7.56 10.11 0.66
CA ALA A 25 -8.56 10.90 1.41
C ALA A 25 -8.32 10.84 2.93
N GLN A 26 -8.01 9.65 3.46
CA GLN A 26 -7.69 9.47 4.88
C GLN A 26 -6.44 10.27 5.28
N ARG A 27 -5.37 10.22 4.48
CA ARG A 27 -4.14 10.98 4.75
C ARG A 27 -4.32 12.49 4.62
N ILE A 28 -5.19 12.98 3.73
CA ILE A 28 -5.56 14.41 3.68
C ILE A 28 -6.24 14.83 4.99
N ARG A 29 -7.18 14.04 5.50
CA ARG A 29 -7.81 14.28 6.79
C ARG A 29 -6.78 14.31 7.92
N LEU A 30 -5.87 13.34 7.96
CA LEU A 30 -4.78 13.28 8.93
C LEU A 30 -3.90 14.54 8.86
N ALA A 31 -3.48 14.96 7.65
CA ALA A 31 -2.70 16.18 7.45
C ALA A 31 -3.41 17.44 7.97
N SER A 32 -4.72 17.53 7.77
CA SER A 32 -5.56 18.63 8.29
C SER A 32 -5.60 18.63 9.82
N GLN A 33 -5.73 17.47 10.45
CA GLN A 33 -5.76 17.32 11.91
C GLN A 33 -4.40 17.67 12.55
N ILE A 34 -3.29 17.27 11.92
CA ILE A 34 -1.94 17.67 12.35
C ILE A 34 -1.79 19.19 12.29
N GLY A 35 -2.29 19.81 11.22
CA GLY A 35 -2.27 21.26 11.04
C GLY A 35 -3.07 22.03 12.10
N ALA A 36 -4.06 21.41 12.71
CA ALA A 36 -4.84 22.01 13.81
C ALA A 36 -4.09 22.07 15.15
N GLY A 37 -2.97 21.33 15.31
CA GLY A 37 -2.11 21.38 16.51
C GLY A 37 -2.83 20.97 17.81
N LEU A 38 -3.82 20.09 17.72
CA LEU A 38 -4.60 19.64 18.87
C LEU A 38 -3.72 18.81 19.83
N VAL A 39 -3.93 18.97 21.12
CA VAL A 39 -3.26 18.26 22.21
C VAL A 39 -4.28 17.58 23.10
N GLY A 40 -3.95 16.39 23.63
CA GLY A 40 -4.84 15.60 24.49
C GLY A 40 -5.97 14.90 23.70
N VAL A 41 -5.80 14.70 22.42
CA VAL A 41 -6.76 14.04 21.53
C VAL A 41 -6.36 12.59 21.31
N MET A 42 -7.35 11.72 21.07
CA MET A 42 -7.16 10.35 20.60
C MET A 42 -7.39 10.27 19.09
N TYR A 43 -6.34 9.90 18.36
CA TYR A 43 -6.41 9.59 16.92
C TYR A 43 -6.59 8.10 16.72
N ILE A 44 -7.61 7.70 15.96
CA ILE A 44 -7.86 6.30 15.61
C ILE A 44 -7.77 6.19 14.09
N LEU A 45 -6.87 5.35 13.61
CA LEU A 45 -6.57 5.16 12.19
C LEU A 45 -6.64 3.68 11.84
N ASP A 46 -7.33 3.37 10.75
CA ASP A 46 -7.46 2.02 10.22
C ASP A 46 -6.65 1.90 8.93
N GLU A 47 -5.63 1.03 8.94
CA GLU A 47 -4.70 0.78 7.84
C GLU A 47 -4.18 2.05 7.13
N PRO A 48 -3.63 3.05 7.85
CA PRO A 48 -3.22 4.31 7.25
C PRO A 48 -2.07 4.17 6.24
N SER A 49 -1.32 3.07 6.28
CA SER A 49 -0.23 2.73 5.34
C SER A 49 -0.72 2.20 4.00
N ILE A 50 -2.02 1.88 3.86
CA ILE A 50 -2.55 1.23 2.65
C ILE A 50 -2.24 2.03 1.37
N GLY A 51 -1.69 1.35 0.37
CA GLY A 51 -1.31 1.94 -0.91
C GLY A 51 -0.06 2.83 -0.88
N LEU A 52 0.64 2.93 0.25
CA LEU A 52 1.92 3.61 0.33
C LEU A 52 3.06 2.72 -0.17
N HIS A 53 4.03 3.36 -0.79
CA HIS A 53 5.35 2.75 -0.98
C HIS A 53 6.10 2.75 0.37
N GLN A 54 6.95 1.75 0.59
CA GLN A 54 7.70 1.59 1.85
C GLN A 54 8.47 2.86 2.28
N ARG A 55 9.02 3.63 1.33
CA ARG A 55 9.67 4.92 1.61
C ARG A 55 8.71 5.97 2.18
N ASP A 56 7.46 5.97 1.70
CA ASP A 56 6.46 6.96 2.13
C ASP A 56 5.81 6.54 3.45
N ASN A 57 5.80 5.21 3.75
CA ASN A 57 5.35 4.67 5.02
C ASN A 57 6.16 5.22 6.20
N GLN A 58 7.50 5.31 6.07
CA GLN A 58 8.33 5.89 7.13
C GLN A 58 7.98 7.35 7.45
N ARG A 59 7.60 8.15 6.45
CA ARG A 59 7.14 9.52 6.67
C ARG A 59 5.84 9.57 7.46
N LEU A 60 4.91 8.67 7.13
CA LEU A 60 3.66 8.53 7.87
C LEU A 60 3.93 8.17 9.33
N LEU A 61 4.78 7.16 9.60
CA LEU A 61 5.16 6.75 10.94
C LEU A 61 5.79 7.90 11.74
N ASN A 62 6.75 8.61 11.17
CA ASN A 62 7.36 9.79 11.81
C ASN A 62 6.32 10.86 12.17
N THR A 63 5.29 11.00 11.34
CA THR A 63 4.20 11.94 11.57
C THR A 63 3.31 11.49 12.72
N LEU A 64 2.98 10.20 12.80
CA LEU A 64 2.19 9.61 13.89
C LEU A 64 2.95 9.68 15.23
N THR A 65 4.25 9.38 15.21
CA THR A 65 5.13 9.52 16.38
C THR A 65 5.15 10.97 16.88
N ARG A 66 5.26 11.94 15.97
CA ARG A 66 5.20 13.37 16.33
C ARG A 66 3.86 13.76 16.96
N LEU A 67 2.72 13.24 16.45
CA LEU A 67 1.41 13.46 17.08
C LEU A 67 1.38 12.94 18.51
N ARG A 68 1.91 11.73 18.75
CA ARG A 68 2.06 11.17 20.10
C ARG A 68 2.90 12.07 20.99
N ASP A 69 4.06 12.51 20.52
CA ASP A 69 5.01 13.33 21.28
C ASP A 69 4.45 14.73 21.63
N MET A 70 3.43 15.19 20.89
CA MET A 70 2.66 16.39 21.23
C MET A 70 1.66 16.18 22.38
N GLY A 71 1.61 15.01 23.00
CA GLY A 71 0.71 14.68 24.11
C GLY A 71 -0.64 14.09 23.68
N ASN A 72 -0.71 13.48 22.50
CA ASN A 72 -1.89 12.78 22.00
C ASN A 72 -1.76 11.28 22.18
N SER A 73 -2.89 10.57 22.13
CA SER A 73 -2.94 9.11 21.97
C SER A 73 -3.14 8.77 20.50
N VAL A 74 -2.34 7.86 19.97
CA VAL A 74 -2.46 7.40 18.58
C VAL A 74 -2.70 5.90 18.57
N LEU A 75 -3.89 5.48 18.16
CA LEU A 75 -4.29 4.08 17.99
C LEU A 75 -4.36 3.76 16.51
N ILE A 76 -3.58 2.77 16.08
CA ILE A 76 -3.58 2.34 14.67
C ILE A 76 -3.91 0.86 14.57
N VAL A 77 -4.76 0.51 13.61
CA VAL A 77 -4.94 -0.87 13.18
C VAL A 77 -4.01 -1.08 11.99
N GLU A 78 -3.01 -1.93 12.14
CA GLU A 78 -1.96 -2.12 11.13
C GLU A 78 -1.45 -3.56 11.10
N HIS A 79 -0.91 -3.95 9.97
CA HIS A 79 -0.24 -5.23 9.73
C HIS A 79 1.14 -5.06 9.07
N ASP A 80 1.56 -3.81 8.85
CA ASP A 80 2.90 -3.50 8.35
C ASP A 80 3.96 -3.71 9.43
N GLU A 81 5.02 -4.46 9.10
CA GLU A 81 6.08 -4.81 10.04
C GLU A 81 6.79 -3.58 10.61
N SER A 82 6.95 -2.52 9.81
CA SER A 82 7.62 -1.30 10.25
C SER A 82 6.78 -0.53 11.28
N ALA A 83 5.46 -0.46 11.05
CA ALA A 83 4.53 0.16 11.98
C ALA A 83 4.46 -0.60 13.31
N ILE A 84 4.42 -1.93 13.25
CA ILE A 84 4.39 -2.78 14.45
C ILE A 84 5.67 -2.59 15.28
N LYS A 85 6.83 -2.52 14.64
CA LYS A 85 8.11 -2.33 15.33
C LYS A 85 8.31 -0.94 15.94
N GLU A 86 7.66 0.08 15.39
CA GLU A 86 7.73 1.47 15.86
C GLU A 86 6.74 1.75 17.00
N ALA A 87 5.76 0.87 17.21
CA ALA A 87 4.73 1.06 18.22
C ALA A 87 5.28 0.90 19.64
N ASP A 88 4.86 1.77 20.55
CA ASP A 88 5.21 1.71 21.99
C ASP A 88 4.48 0.57 22.70
N TYR A 89 3.28 0.22 22.24
CA TYR A 89 2.44 -0.83 22.81
C TYR A 89 1.65 -1.54 21.72
N LEU A 90 1.60 -2.84 21.77
CA LEU A 90 0.97 -3.72 20.79
C LEU A 90 -0.18 -4.50 21.44
N ILE A 91 -1.23 -4.73 20.68
CA ILE A 91 -2.34 -5.63 21.01
C ILE A 91 -2.50 -6.58 19.83
N ASP A 92 -2.11 -7.83 20.01
CA ASP A 92 -2.22 -8.88 18.98
C ASP A 92 -3.55 -9.61 19.09
N MET A 93 -4.35 -9.54 18.03
CA MET A 93 -5.69 -10.13 17.95
C MET A 93 -5.65 -11.45 17.18
N GLY A 94 -6.35 -12.45 17.71
CA GLY A 94 -6.37 -13.76 17.08
C GLY A 94 -7.29 -14.76 17.82
N PRO A 95 -6.92 -16.06 17.84
CA PRO A 95 -5.81 -16.70 17.10
C PRO A 95 -6.07 -16.89 15.60
N GLY A 96 -7.33 -16.79 15.15
CA GLY A 96 -7.73 -16.94 13.77
C GLY A 96 -8.64 -15.80 13.31
N ALA A 97 -9.40 -16.03 12.23
CA ALA A 97 -10.36 -15.08 11.68
C ALA A 97 -11.81 -15.54 11.92
N GLY A 98 -12.75 -14.60 11.84
CA GLY A 98 -14.18 -14.87 12.02
C GLY A 98 -14.49 -15.49 13.39
N VAL A 99 -15.21 -16.60 13.41
CA VAL A 99 -15.63 -17.28 14.65
C VAL A 99 -14.45 -17.84 15.49
N HIS A 100 -13.27 -17.94 14.90
CA HIS A 100 -12.05 -18.41 15.55
C HIS A 100 -11.13 -17.25 15.98
N GLY A 101 -11.56 -16.02 15.82
CA GLY A 101 -10.83 -14.81 16.20
C GLY A 101 -11.45 -14.06 17.37
N GLY A 102 -11.16 -12.78 17.47
CA GLY A 102 -11.78 -11.87 18.43
C GLY A 102 -11.22 -11.95 19.85
N GLN A 103 -10.08 -12.58 20.05
CA GLN A 103 -9.41 -12.66 21.33
C GLN A 103 -8.09 -11.88 21.31
N VAL A 104 -7.71 -11.30 22.45
CA VAL A 104 -6.35 -10.76 22.62
C VAL A 104 -5.44 -11.95 22.93
N VAL A 105 -4.53 -12.24 22.00
CA VAL A 105 -3.54 -13.34 22.11
C VAL A 105 -2.34 -12.91 22.94
N ALA A 106 -1.88 -11.66 22.69
CA ALA A 106 -0.77 -11.07 23.40
C ALA A 106 -0.93 -9.55 23.45
N SER A 107 -0.37 -8.88 24.46
CA SER A 107 -0.31 -7.43 24.52
C SER A 107 0.91 -6.99 25.33
N GLY A 108 1.50 -5.85 24.97
CA GLY A 108 2.69 -5.32 25.61
C GLY A 108 3.64 -4.66 24.60
N ALA A 109 4.91 -4.59 24.96
CA ALA A 109 5.98 -4.16 24.06
C ALA A 109 6.24 -5.24 22.98
N LEU A 110 7.08 -4.94 21.99
CA LEU A 110 7.41 -5.88 20.92
C LEU A 110 7.94 -7.22 21.45
N GLU A 111 8.79 -7.18 22.49
CA GLU A 111 9.39 -8.35 23.12
C GLU A 111 8.34 -9.25 23.78
N ASP A 112 7.30 -8.66 24.36
CA ASP A 112 6.20 -9.39 24.97
C ASP A 112 5.43 -10.20 23.92
N ILE A 113 5.14 -9.58 22.76
CA ILE A 113 4.47 -10.25 21.63
C ILE A 113 5.31 -11.41 21.07
N ILE A 114 6.63 -11.18 20.91
CA ILE A 114 7.58 -12.17 20.39
C ILE A 114 7.72 -13.37 21.34
N SER A 115 7.56 -13.18 22.64
CA SER A 115 7.69 -14.21 23.66
C SER A 115 6.51 -15.18 23.70
N VAL A 116 5.35 -14.78 23.17
CA VAL A 116 4.12 -15.62 23.20
C VAL A 116 4.08 -16.55 21.99
N ASP A 117 4.28 -17.83 22.19
CA ASP A 117 4.29 -18.83 21.12
C ASP A 117 2.94 -18.94 20.35
N ALA A 118 1.83 -18.60 20.98
CA ALA A 118 0.52 -18.56 20.34
C ALA A 118 0.35 -17.38 19.39
N SER A 119 1.18 -16.33 19.50
CA SER A 119 1.14 -15.16 18.61
C SER A 119 1.74 -15.49 17.25
N ILE A 120 0.89 -15.53 16.22
CA ILE A 120 1.34 -15.68 14.83
C ILE A 120 2.18 -14.47 14.42
N THR A 121 1.76 -13.27 14.81
CA THR A 121 2.49 -12.01 14.60
C THR A 121 3.89 -12.11 15.23
N GLY A 122 3.99 -12.54 16.48
CA GLY A 122 5.25 -12.74 17.19
C GLY A 122 6.17 -13.77 16.52
N GLN A 123 5.60 -14.87 16.00
CA GLN A 123 6.35 -15.88 15.25
C GLN A 123 6.99 -15.30 13.97
N PHE A 124 6.27 -14.44 13.21
CA PHE A 124 6.80 -13.81 12.01
C PHE A 124 7.84 -12.73 12.34
N LEU A 125 7.58 -11.89 13.34
CA LEU A 125 8.49 -10.82 13.76
C LEU A 125 9.82 -11.38 14.29
N SER A 126 9.77 -12.51 15.03
CA SER A 126 10.96 -13.22 15.54
C SER A 126 11.66 -14.08 14.50
N ARG A 127 11.13 -14.18 13.27
CA ARG A 127 11.63 -15.09 12.23
C ARG A 127 11.54 -16.59 12.59
N LYS A 128 10.84 -16.97 13.66
CA LYS A 128 10.50 -18.38 13.95
C LYS A 128 9.64 -18.96 12.81
N ARG A 129 8.80 -18.12 12.21
CA ARG A 129 8.01 -18.44 11.04
C ARG A 129 8.35 -17.49 9.91
N VAL A 130 8.52 -18.00 8.70
CA VAL A 130 8.84 -17.22 7.50
C VAL A 130 8.05 -17.72 6.30
N ILE A 131 7.77 -16.82 5.38
CA ILE A 131 7.26 -17.19 4.05
C ILE A 131 8.47 -17.55 3.21
N ALA A 132 8.56 -18.82 2.79
CA ALA A 132 9.69 -19.28 2.03
C ALA A 132 9.78 -18.59 0.67
N ILE A 133 10.95 -18.07 0.35
CA ILE A 133 11.24 -17.54 -0.99
C ILE A 133 11.57 -18.72 -1.90
N PRO A 134 10.89 -18.90 -3.04
CA PRO A 134 11.18 -20.00 -3.96
C PRO A 134 12.65 -19.94 -4.45
N GLN A 135 13.34 -21.05 -4.35
CA GLN A 135 14.71 -21.17 -4.86
C GLN A 135 14.76 -21.12 -6.39
N CYS A 136 13.74 -21.70 -7.04
CA CYS A 136 13.60 -21.68 -8.50
C CYS A 136 12.36 -20.87 -8.88
N ARG A 137 12.51 -19.97 -9.86
CA ARG A 137 11.43 -19.21 -10.42
C ARG A 137 11.10 -19.73 -11.83
N VAL A 138 9.84 -19.63 -12.23
CA VAL A 138 9.43 -19.95 -13.59
C VAL A 138 10.14 -18.97 -14.55
N SER A 139 10.83 -19.52 -15.54
CA SER A 139 11.51 -18.72 -16.56
C SER A 139 10.49 -18.15 -17.57
N PRO A 140 10.66 -16.88 -17.97
CA PRO A 140 9.79 -16.30 -18.98
C PRO A 140 9.95 -17.00 -20.33
N ASN A 141 8.83 -17.30 -20.97
CA ASN A 141 8.82 -17.75 -22.35
C ASN A 141 8.88 -16.53 -23.27
N THR A 142 10.02 -16.32 -23.92
CA THR A 142 10.25 -15.15 -24.79
C THR A 142 9.38 -15.14 -26.06
N SER A 143 8.76 -16.26 -26.41
CA SER A 143 7.80 -16.33 -27.54
C SER A 143 6.36 -15.95 -27.14
N GLN A 144 6.09 -15.78 -25.84
CA GLN A 144 4.78 -15.42 -25.29
C GLN A 144 4.88 -14.11 -24.51
N LEU A 145 5.05 -13.02 -25.24
CA LEU A 145 5.17 -11.67 -24.70
C LEU A 145 4.00 -10.83 -25.22
N LEU A 146 3.33 -10.13 -24.30
CA LEU A 146 2.48 -9.02 -24.65
C LEU A 146 3.35 -7.76 -24.69
N HIS A 147 3.34 -7.06 -25.82
CA HIS A 147 4.07 -5.81 -25.98
C HIS A 147 3.10 -4.65 -26.17
N LEU A 148 3.17 -3.69 -25.28
CA LEU A 148 2.41 -2.45 -25.35
C LEU A 148 3.41 -1.31 -25.51
N SER A 149 3.33 -0.54 -26.59
CA SER A 149 4.32 0.48 -26.92
C SER A 149 3.79 1.90 -26.79
N ARG A 150 4.69 2.79 -26.39
CA ARG A 150 4.54 4.23 -26.31
C ARG A 150 3.30 4.70 -25.52
N CYS A 151 3.09 4.13 -24.34
CA CYS A 151 2.03 4.57 -23.44
C CYS A 151 2.34 5.97 -22.89
N SER A 152 1.40 6.91 -23.03
CA SER A 152 1.60 8.31 -22.69
C SER A 152 0.44 8.93 -21.89
N GLY A 153 -0.36 8.11 -21.22
CA GLY A 153 -1.44 8.60 -20.34
C GLY A 153 -0.91 9.24 -19.05
N ASN A 154 -1.55 10.30 -18.60
CA ASN A 154 -1.20 11.04 -17.38
C ASN A 154 0.31 11.39 -17.32
N ASN A 155 1.04 10.83 -16.35
CA ASN A 155 2.48 11.07 -16.16
C ASN A 155 3.38 10.05 -16.88
N LEU A 156 2.83 9.17 -17.72
CA LEU A 156 3.65 8.24 -18.49
C LEU A 156 4.43 8.96 -19.59
N ALA A 157 5.75 8.84 -19.56
CA ALA A 157 6.67 9.47 -20.50
C ALA A 157 6.99 8.54 -21.67
N THR A 158 5.97 8.17 -22.46
CA THR A 158 6.13 7.30 -23.65
C THR A 158 6.77 5.96 -23.30
N VAL A 159 6.13 5.22 -22.37
CA VAL A 159 6.66 3.99 -21.78
C VAL A 159 6.30 2.77 -22.63
N ASP A 160 7.25 1.88 -22.81
CA ASP A 160 7.03 0.54 -23.38
C ASP A 160 6.89 -0.48 -22.25
N LEU A 161 5.90 -1.38 -22.39
CA LEU A 161 5.70 -2.53 -21.50
C LEU A 161 5.89 -3.83 -22.29
N ARG A 162 6.77 -4.68 -21.80
CA ARG A 162 6.91 -6.07 -22.27
C ARG A 162 6.53 -7.00 -21.13
N LEU A 163 5.38 -7.63 -21.25
CA LEU A 163 4.81 -8.47 -20.20
C LEU A 163 4.91 -9.95 -20.63
N PRO A 164 5.74 -10.77 -19.98
CA PRO A 164 5.76 -12.20 -20.19
C PRO A 164 4.44 -12.81 -19.71
N LEU A 165 3.81 -13.62 -20.55
CA LEU A 165 2.58 -14.32 -20.21
C LEU A 165 2.88 -15.61 -19.40
N GLY A 166 1.89 -16.07 -18.63
CA GLY A 166 2.01 -17.28 -17.83
C GLY A 166 2.85 -17.15 -16.55
N LEU A 167 3.16 -15.93 -16.13
CA LEU A 167 3.95 -15.64 -14.92
C LEU A 167 3.16 -14.82 -13.91
N LEU A 168 3.54 -14.93 -12.65
CA LEU A 168 3.17 -13.94 -11.64
C LEU A 168 4.10 -12.72 -11.80
N THR A 169 3.57 -11.65 -12.36
CA THR A 169 4.31 -10.40 -12.59
C THR A 169 3.89 -9.33 -11.60
N CYS A 170 4.86 -8.73 -10.92
CA CYS A 170 4.62 -7.64 -9.96
C CYS A 170 5.05 -6.30 -10.57
N VAL A 171 4.13 -5.32 -10.61
CA VAL A 171 4.42 -3.94 -11.03
C VAL A 171 4.61 -3.08 -9.79
N THR A 172 5.82 -2.60 -9.58
CA THR A 172 6.23 -1.87 -8.38
C THR A 172 6.64 -0.42 -8.67
N GLY A 173 6.79 0.37 -7.64
CA GLY A 173 7.24 1.76 -7.72
C GLY A 173 6.52 2.65 -6.70
N VAL A 174 7.03 3.86 -6.50
CA VAL A 174 6.46 4.84 -5.56
C VAL A 174 5.02 5.22 -5.90
N SER A 175 4.28 5.73 -4.92
CA SER A 175 2.93 6.25 -5.15
C SER A 175 2.95 7.37 -6.20
N GLY A 176 1.97 7.38 -7.10
CA GLY A 176 1.91 8.35 -8.21
C GLY A 176 2.88 8.08 -9.37
N SER A 177 3.64 6.98 -9.40
CA SER A 177 4.59 6.67 -10.48
C SER A 177 3.98 6.23 -11.82
N GLY A 178 2.64 6.15 -11.93
CA GLY A 178 1.95 5.78 -13.17
C GLY A 178 1.59 4.30 -13.29
N LYS A 179 1.81 3.46 -12.26
CA LYS A 179 1.47 2.03 -12.29
C LYS A 179 0.02 1.76 -12.70
N SER A 180 -0.92 2.42 -12.04
CA SER A 180 -2.35 2.26 -12.32
C SER A 180 -2.72 2.81 -13.70
N THR A 181 -2.07 3.87 -14.15
CA THR A 181 -2.27 4.39 -15.52
C THR A 181 -1.84 3.37 -16.56
N LEU A 182 -0.65 2.77 -16.39
CA LEU A 182 -0.13 1.78 -17.31
C LEU A 182 -0.97 0.49 -17.31
N ILE A 183 -1.33 -0.03 -16.14
CA ILE A 183 -2.01 -1.34 -16.03
C ILE A 183 -3.53 -1.18 -16.11
N ASN A 184 -4.14 -0.38 -15.23
CA ASN A 184 -5.61 -0.33 -15.12
C ASN A 184 -6.25 0.56 -16.16
N GLN A 185 -5.59 1.66 -16.55
CA GLN A 185 -6.15 2.64 -17.48
C GLN A 185 -5.69 2.43 -18.93
N THR A 186 -4.63 1.63 -19.17
CA THR A 186 -4.15 1.35 -20.53
C THR A 186 -4.26 -0.13 -20.87
N LEU A 187 -3.52 -1.00 -20.17
CA LEU A 187 -3.48 -2.43 -20.52
C LEU A 187 -4.82 -3.14 -20.32
N TYR A 188 -5.47 -2.93 -19.17
CA TYR A 188 -6.71 -3.63 -18.83
C TYR A 188 -7.85 -3.36 -19.84
N PRO A 189 -8.20 -2.11 -20.20
CA PRO A 189 -9.22 -1.85 -21.20
C PRO A 189 -8.91 -2.47 -22.57
N LEU A 190 -7.63 -2.43 -22.99
CA LEU A 190 -7.20 -3.05 -24.25
C LEU A 190 -7.38 -4.55 -24.23
N ALA A 191 -6.92 -5.23 -23.19
CA ALA A 191 -7.03 -6.66 -23.04
C ALA A 191 -8.51 -7.10 -22.96
N ALA A 192 -9.33 -6.37 -22.20
CA ALA A 192 -10.76 -6.65 -22.08
C ALA A 192 -11.49 -6.50 -23.41
N THR A 193 -11.19 -5.47 -24.19
CA THR A 193 -11.77 -5.28 -25.52
C THR A 193 -11.33 -6.38 -26.47
N PHE A 194 -10.04 -6.70 -26.49
CA PHE A 194 -9.49 -7.68 -27.41
C PHE A 194 -9.97 -9.11 -27.11
N LEU A 195 -10.04 -9.49 -25.84
CA LEU A 195 -10.38 -10.87 -25.43
C LEU A 195 -11.90 -11.09 -25.32
N ASN A 196 -12.64 -10.10 -24.86
CA ASN A 196 -14.06 -10.25 -24.52
C ASN A 196 -15.00 -9.45 -25.44
N GLY A 197 -14.46 -8.65 -26.37
CA GLY A 197 -15.25 -7.81 -27.27
C GLY A 197 -16.02 -6.68 -26.57
N ALA A 198 -15.80 -6.48 -25.27
CA ALA A 198 -16.55 -5.50 -24.47
C ALA A 198 -15.67 -4.86 -23.39
N SER A 199 -15.26 -3.64 -23.62
CA SER A 199 -14.85 -2.73 -22.56
C SER A 199 -15.65 -1.43 -22.68
N THR A 200 -16.18 -0.95 -21.55
CA THR A 200 -16.83 0.36 -21.46
C THR A 200 -15.80 1.48 -21.17
N LEU A 201 -14.55 1.08 -20.95
CA LEU A 201 -13.46 2.01 -20.60
C LEU A 201 -12.59 2.25 -21.84
N GLU A 202 -12.40 3.51 -22.19
CA GLU A 202 -11.41 3.88 -23.20
C GLU A 202 -9.99 3.76 -22.60
N PRO A 203 -9.05 3.12 -23.33
CA PRO A 203 -7.67 3.03 -22.88
C PRO A 203 -6.99 4.41 -22.92
N SER A 204 -6.09 4.66 -21.97
CA SER A 204 -5.19 5.82 -22.07
C SER A 204 -4.33 5.75 -23.32
N PRO A 205 -3.78 6.88 -23.82
CA PRO A 205 -3.06 6.91 -25.08
C PRO A 205 -1.89 5.94 -25.15
N TYR A 206 -1.81 5.20 -26.26
CA TYR A 206 -0.76 4.23 -26.59
C TYR A 206 -0.58 4.19 -28.12
N GLU A 207 0.50 3.59 -28.62
CA GLU A 207 0.72 3.49 -30.06
C GLU A 207 0.28 2.12 -30.58
N LYS A 208 0.74 1.02 -29.96
CA LYS A 208 0.50 -0.34 -30.45
C LYS A 208 0.45 -1.36 -29.32
N ILE A 209 -0.38 -2.39 -29.50
CA ILE A 209 -0.37 -3.63 -28.71
C ILE A 209 -0.11 -4.82 -29.64
N ALA A 210 0.76 -5.74 -29.24
CA ALA A 210 1.13 -6.94 -29.99
C ALA A 210 1.37 -8.13 -29.04
#